data_7376132f461eac7e9f97c69e11ff4886
#
_entry.id   7376132f461eac7e9f97c69e11ff4886
#
_cell.length_a   1.000
_cell.length_b   1.000
_cell.length_c   1.000
_cell.angle_alpha   90.00
_cell.angle_beta   90.00
_cell.angle_gamma   90.00
#
_symmetry.space_group_name_H-M   'P 1'
#
loop_
_entity.id
_entity.type
_entity.pdbx_description
1 polymer ?
#
loop_
_entity_poly.entity_id
_entity_poly.type
_entity_poly.pdbx_seq_one_letter_code
_entity_poly.pdbx_strand_id
1 'polypeptide(L)'
;YSTLERNSCRPSFDVCGIWGGYTGEGSKTVLPSKAYAKVSCRLVPHQDHHKISQMFTDYILSIAPETVQVKVTPMHGGQGYVCPISLAAYQAAEKGFEIAFGKKPLAVRRGGSIPIISTFEQVLGVKTVLMGFGLESDAIHSPNENFSLDIFRKGIEAVAEFHQEYAGR
;
A
#
# COMPACT_ATOMS: atom_id res chain seq x y z
N TYR A 1 -18.43 3.75 6.87
CA TYR A 1 -17.88 3.23 5.61
C TYR A 1 -17.92 1.71 5.61
N SER A 2 -18.25 1.11 4.46
CA SER A 2 -18.21 -0.34 4.27
C SER A 2 -16.77 -0.87 4.30
N THR A 3 -16.61 -2.19 4.47
CA THR A 3 -15.29 -2.84 4.41
C THR A 3 -14.61 -2.61 3.05
N LEU A 4 -15.37 -2.65 1.96
CA LEU A 4 -14.85 -2.40 0.63
C LEU A 4 -14.29 -0.97 0.50
N GLU A 5 -15.01 0.05 0.97
CA GLU A 5 -14.52 1.43 0.97
C GLU A 5 -13.25 1.59 1.80
N ARG A 6 -13.20 0.95 2.98
CA ARG A 6 -12.03 1.04 3.87
C ARG A 6 -10.79 0.41 3.25
N ASN A 7 -10.96 -0.69 2.52
CA ASN A 7 -9.84 -1.39 1.87
C ASN A 7 -9.42 -0.79 0.51
N SER A 8 -10.22 0.13 -0.06
CA SER A 8 -9.98 0.61 -1.43
C SER A 8 -9.72 2.11 -1.53
N CYS A 9 -10.63 2.93 -1.05
CA CYS A 9 -10.62 4.38 -1.32
C CYS A 9 -10.60 5.27 -0.07
N ARG A 10 -10.46 4.69 1.11
CA ARG A 10 -10.29 5.43 2.36
C ARG A 10 -8.86 5.31 2.88
N PRO A 11 -8.31 6.38 3.46
CA PRO A 11 -7.01 6.30 4.11
C PRO A 11 -7.11 5.44 5.37
N SER A 12 -6.00 4.80 5.74
CA SER A 12 -5.89 4.12 7.02
C SER A 12 -4.82 4.75 7.91
N PHE A 13 -4.95 4.48 9.20
CA PHE A 13 -4.00 4.84 10.22
C PHE A 13 -3.78 3.62 11.09
N ASP A 14 -2.58 3.09 11.08
CA ASP A 14 -2.25 1.83 11.72
C ASP A 14 -1.08 2.00 12.68
N VAL A 15 -1.25 1.57 13.94
CA VAL A 15 -0.15 1.47 14.88
C VAL A 15 0.48 0.10 14.70
N CYS A 16 1.59 0.05 13.98
CA CYS A 16 2.26 -1.19 13.59
C CYS A 16 3.37 -1.64 14.56
N GLY A 17 3.60 -0.90 15.63
CA GLY A 17 4.51 -1.29 16.70
C GLY A 17 4.38 -0.39 17.91
N ILE A 18 4.37 -1.00 19.09
CA ILE A 18 4.44 -0.33 20.40
C ILE A 18 5.45 -1.08 21.24
N TRP A 19 6.36 -0.36 21.88
CA TRP A 19 7.29 -0.98 22.83
C TRP A 19 7.76 0.04 23.87
N GLY A 20 8.23 -0.50 24.97
CA GLY A 20 8.76 0.25 26.10
C GLY A 20 8.86 -0.63 27.34
N GLY A 21 9.46 -0.13 28.39
CA GLY A 21 9.66 -0.92 29.60
C GLY A 21 10.75 -1.98 29.50
N TYR A 22 10.73 -2.89 30.46
CA TYR A 22 11.65 -4.01 30.53
C TYR A 22 11.10 -5.22 29.74
N THR A 23 11.88 -5.73 28.81
CA THR A 23 11.51 -6.84 27.92
C THR A 23 12.36 -8.09 28.12
N GLY A 24 13.26 -8.10 29.12
CA GLY A 24 14.07 -9.27 29.45
C GLY A 24 13.32 -10.30 30.30
N GLU A 25 13.97 -11.42 30.59
CA GLU A 25 13.42 -12.48 31.41
C GLU A 25 13.25 -12.01 32.88
N GLY A 26 12.18 -12.49 33.55
CA GLY A 26 11.86 -12.13 34.91
C GLY A 26 11.13 -10.78 35.05
N SER A 27 11.06 -10.25 36.25
CA SER A 27 10.42 -8.98 36.58
C SER A 27 11.43 -7.90 36.97
N LYS A 28 11.16 -6.65 36.59
CA LYS A 28 11.95 -5.50 37.03
C LYS A 28 11.02 -4.40 37.51
N THR A 29 11.13 -4.06 38.80
CA THR A 29 10.29 -3.07 39.48
C THR A 29 10.78 -1.64 39.21
N VAL A 30 10.83 -1.24 37.93
CA VAL A 30 11.22 0.12 37.53
C VAL A 30 10.23 0.65 36.50
N LEU A 31 9.84 1.92 36.66
CA LEU A 31 9.01 2.58 35.67
C LEU A 31 9.84 2.92 34.42
N PRO A 32 9.35 2.62 33.23
CA PRO A 32 10.05 2.95 32.00
C PRO A 32 10.15 4.47 31.80
N SER A 33 11.33 4.94 31.45
CA SER A 33 11.53 6.38 31.12
C SER A 33 11.19 6.71 29.67
N LYS A 34 11.00 5.70 28.81
CA LYS A 34 10.72 5.86 27.38
C LYS A 34 9.71 4.85 26.90
N ALA A 35 8.84 5.31 26.01
CA ALA A 35 7.93 4.46 25.23
C ALA A 35 7.97 4.90 23.76
N TYR A 36 7.71 3.96 22.86
CA TYR A 36 7.80 4.17 21.44
C TYR A 36 6.59 3.58 20.73
N ALA A 37 6.20 4.21 19.63
CA ALA A 37 5.23 3.65 18.70
C ALA A 37 5.72 3.86 17.27
N LYS A 38 5.44 2.90 16.41
CA LYS A 38 5.54 3.04 14.95
C LYS A 38 4.15 3.16 14.38
N VAL A 39 3.97 4.15 13.54
CA VAL A 39 2.69 4.45 12.90
C VAL A 39 2.86 4.43 11.40
N SER A 40 1.93 3.81 10.70
CA SER A 40 1.84 3.78 9.26
C SER A 40 0.50 4.37 8.82
N CYS A 41 0.53 5.24 7.81
CA CYS A 41 -0.66 5.76 7.17
C CYS A 41 -0.70 5.31 5.71
N ARG A 42 -1.80 4.70 5.28
CA ARG A 42 -2.06 4.45 3.86
C ARG A 42 -2.81 5.64 3.31
N LEU A 43 -2.23 6.28 2.30
CA LEU A 43 -2.79 7.49 1.72
C LEU A 43 -3.70 7.14 0.53
N VAL A 44 -4.67 8.02 0.29
CA VAL A 44 -5.51 7.98 -0.91
C VAL A 44 -5.05 9.05 -1.91
N PRO A 45 -5.52 8.98 -3.18
CA PRO A 45 -5.20 10.00 -4.18
C PRO A 45 -5.48 11.42 -3.67
N HIS A 46 -4.65 12.36 -4.09
CA HIS A 46 -4.69 13.77 -3.71
C HIS A 46 -4.29 14.08 -2.25
N GLN A 47 -3.75 13.10 -1.53
CA GLN A 47 -3.08 13.33 -0.26
C GLN A 47 -1.57 13.42 -0.48
N ASP A 48 -0.99 14.55 -0.07
CA ASP A 48 0.45 14.77 -0.07
C ASP A 48 1.07 14.18 1.20
N HIS A 49 2.02 13.27 1.07
CA HIS A 49 2.61 12.56 2.21
C HIS A 49 3.42 13.48 3.14
N HIS A 50 4.05 14.54 2.61
CA HIS A 50 4.76 15.52 3.44
C HIS A 50 3.77 16.31 4.30
N LYS A 51 2.67 16.75 3.69
CA LYS A 51 1.61 17.47 4.41
C LYS A 51 0.96 16.59 5.49
N ILE A 52 0.66 15.33 5.17
CA ILE A 52 0.09 14.40 6.15
C ILE A 52 1.08 14.13 7.29
N SER A 53 2.35 13.94 6.99
CA SER A 53 3.41 13.77 8.00
C SER A 53 3.53 14.98 8.92
N GLN A 54 3.46 16.18 8.36
CA GLN A 54 3.50 17.42 9.15
C GLN A 54 2.25 17.55 10.03
N MET A 55 1.07 17.34 9.47
CA MET A 55 -0.19 17.38 10.24
C MET A 55 -0.20 16.38 11.39
N PHE A 56 0.30 15.16 11.15
CA PHE A 56 0.45 14.16 12.19
C PHE A 56 1.41 14.63 13.29
N THR A 57 2.56 15.16 12.92
CA THR A 57 3.55 15.67 13.86
C THR A 57 2.97 16.77 14.73
N ASP A 58 2.34 17.76 14.10
CA ASP A 58 1.75 18.91 14.80
C ASP A 58 0.64 18.46 15.75
N TYR A 59 -0.21 17.53 15.32
CA TYR A 59 -1.26 17.00 16.15
C TYR A 59 -0.72 16.25 17.38
N ILE A 60 0.24 15.35 17.19
CA ILE A 60 0.83 14.60 18.30
C ILE A 60 1.51 15.55 19.31
N LEU A 61 2.23 16.55 18.83
CA LEU A 61 2.85 17.55 19.71
C LEU A 61 1.81 18.40 20.44
N SER A 62 0.69 18.70 19.79
CA SER A 62 -0.37 19.52 20.40
C SER A 62 -1.14 18.82 21.53
N ILE A 63 -1.22 17.48 21.49
CA ILE A 63 -1.92 16.69 22.52
C ILE A 63 -0.98 16.12 23.57
N ALA A 64 0.33 16.30 23.43
CA ALA A 64 1.32 15.81 24.37
C ALA A 64 1.17 16.56 25.72
N PRO A 65 1.05 15.87 26.85
CA PRO A 65 1.03 16.54 28.15
C PRO A 65 2.40 17.14 28.48
N GLU A 66 2.42 18.22 29.20
CA GLU A 66 3.66 18.94 29.58
C GLU A 66 4.65 18.08 30.40
N THR A 67 4.16 17.01 30.99
CA THR A 67 4.95 16.09 31.82
C THR A 67 5.85 15.13 30.99
N VAL A 68 5.70 15.10 29.68
CA VAL A 68 6.48 14.22 28.78
C VAL A 68 7.12 15.01 27.66
N GLN A 69 8.24 14.51 27.17
CA GLN A 69 8.87 15.01 25.95
C GLN A 69 8.54 14.05 24.80
N VAL A 70 7.92 14.59 23.77
CA VAL A 70 7.57 13.80 22.57
C VAL A 70 8.47 14.21 21.41
N LYS A 71 9.00 13.20 20.73
CA LYS A 71 9.72 13.36 19.47
C LYS A 71 9.02 12.55 18.39
N VAL A 72 8.60 13.20 17.33
CA VAL A 72 8.10 12.56 16.12
C VAL A 72 9.22 12.55 15.08
N THR A 73 9.48 11.39 14.49
CA THR A 73 10.50 11.24 13.44
C THR A 73 9.80 10.75 12.18
N PRO A 74 9.56 11.62 11.19
CA PRO A 74 9.05 11.21 9.90
C PRO A 74 10.00 10.22 9.22
N MET A 75 9.42 9.22 8.58
CA MET A 75 10.14 8.24 7.78
C MET A 75 9.89 8.51 6.27
N HIS A 76 10.08 7.50 5.44
CA HIS A 76 9.77 7.59 4.02
C HIS A 76 8.25 7.63 3.77
N GLY A 77 7.87 8.17 2.64
CA GLY A 77 6.49 8.21 2.17
C GLY A 77 6.42 8.36 0.65
N GLY A 78 5.24 8.22 0.10
CA GLY A 78 4.96 8.41 -1.31
C GLY A 78 3.51 8.83 -1.53
N GLN A 79 3.25 9.44 -2.66
CA GLN A 79 1.89 9.85 -3.02
C GLN A 79 1.06 8.69 -3.53
N GLY A 80 -0.26 8.79 -3.37
CA GLY A 80 -1.20 7.86 -3.99
C GLY A 80 -1.18 8.00 -5.52
N TYR A 81 -1.33 6.89 -6.20
CA TYR A 81 -1.38 6.82 -7.66
C TYR A 81 -2.73 6.24 -8.12
N VAL A 82 -3.30 6.81 -9.18
CA VAL A 82 -4.48 6.26 -9.86
C VAL A 82 -4.15 6.09 -11.33
N CYS A 83 -4.15 4.84 -11.79
CA CYS A 83 -4.00 4.54 -13.21
C CYS A 83 -5.26 4.97 -13.97
N PRO A 84 -5.14 5.84 -14.99
CA PRO A 84 -6.28 6.15 -15.85
C PRO A 84 -6.70 4.92 -16.67
N ILE A 85 -7.95 4.52 -16.56
CA ILE A 85 -8.50 3.35 -17.28
C ILE A 85 -8.62 3.56 -18.78
N SER A 86 -8.52 4.80 -19.25
CA SER A 86 -8.51 5.16 -20.69
C SER A 86 -7.16 4.97 -21.37
N LEU A 87 -6.09 4.65 -20.62
CA LEU A 87 -4.78 4.41 -21.22
C LEU A 87 -4.79 3.19 -22.16
N ALA A 88 -4.12 3.30 -23.30
CA ALA A 88 -3.94 2.17 -24.21
C ALA A 88 -3.31 0.96 -23.51
N ALA A 89 -2.30 1.18 -22.65
CA ALA A 89 -1.69 0.13 -21.85
C ALA A 89 -2.67 -0.52 -20.86
N TYR A 90 -3.58 0.25 -20.24
CA TYR A 90 -4.61 -0.31 -19.36
C TYR A 90 -5.58 -1.21 -20.14
N GLN A 91 -6.04 -0.77 -21.32
CA GLN A 91 -6.93 -1.55 -22.16
C GLN A 91 -6.26 -2.82 -22.70
N ALA A 92 -4.96 -2.77 -23.03
CA ALA A 92 -4.18 -3.94 -23.39
C ALA A 92 -4.06 -4.94 -22.23
N ALA A 93 -3.82 -4.44 -21.00
CA ALA A 93 -3.79 -5.27 -19.80
C ALA A 93 -5.16 -5.90 -19.50
N GLU A 94 -6.24 -5.14 -19.64
CA GLU A 94 -7.62 -5.65 -19.51
C GLU A 94 -7.87 -6.80 -20.49
N LYS A 95 -7.43 -6.67 -21.73
CA LYS A 95 -7.57 -7.71 -22.75
C LYS A 95 -6.71 -8.93 -22.44
N GLY A 96 -5.47 -8.74 -22.02
CA GLY A 96 -4.59 -9.84 -21.60
C GLY A 96 -5.18 -10.65 -20.43
N PHE A 97 -5.77 -9.98 -19.45
CA PHE A 97 -6.51 -10.66 -18.37
C PHE A 97 -7.74 -11.43 -18.89
N GLU A 98 -8.52 -10.81 -19.78
CA GLU A 98 -9.70 -11.46 -20.34
C GLU A 98 -9.34 -12.76 -21.08
N ILE A 99 -8.26 -12.74 -21.86
CA ILE A 99 -7.77 -13.93 -22.59
C ILE A 99 -7.31 -15.01 -21.59
N ALA A 100 -6.41 -14.67 -20.69
CA ALA A 100 -5.81 -15.66 -19.78
C ALA A 100 -6.79 -16.22 -18.74
N PHE A 101 -7.73 -15.41 -18.27
CA PHE A 101 -8.68 -15.82 -17.21
C PHE A 101 -10.08 -16.12 -17.72
N GLY A 102 -10.37 -15.88 -18.99
CA GLY A 102 -11.70 -16.11 -19.59
C GLY A 102 -12.78 -15.14 -19.07
N LYS A 103 -12.38 -14.07 -18.41
CA LYS A 103 -13.29 -13.06 -17.84
C LYS A 103 -12.65 -11.68 -17.90
N LYS A 104 -13.46 -10.69 -18.26
CA LYS A 104 -13.04 -9.30 -18.20
C LYS A 104 -12.78 -8.89 -16.75
N PRO A 105 -11.62 -8.32 -16.44
CA PRO A 105 -11.31 -7.87 -15.09
C PRO A 105 -12.14 -6.65 -14.72
N LEU A 106 -12.37 -6.46 -13.42
CA LEU A 106 -12.98 -5.26 -12.89
C LEU A 106 -11.88 -4.26 -12.49
N ALA A 107 -12.05 -3.02 -12.89
CA ALA A 107 -11.21 -1.93 -12.41
C ALA A 107 -11.52 -1.68 -10.93
N VAL A 108 -10.54 -1.90 -10.06
CA VAL A 108 -10.68 -1.69 -8.63
C VAL A 108 -9.62 -0.72 -8.11
N ARG A 109 -9.95 -0.01 -7.05
CA ARG A 109 -8.95 0.71 -6.27
C ARG A 109 -8.55 -0.15 -5.08
N ARG A 110 -7.27 -0.20 -4.77
CA ARG A 110 -6.76 -0.85 -3.56
C ARG A 110 -5.91 0.12 -2.76
N GLY A 111 -5.99 -0.01 -1.44
CA GLY A 111 -5.17 0.76 -0.52
C GLY A 111 -3.74 0.22 -0.37
N GLY A 112 -3.33 -0.75 -1.19
CA GLY A 112 -1.94 -1.20 -1.25
C GLY A 112 -1.04 -0.08 -1.73
N SER A 113 0.15 0.06 -1.13
CA SER A 113 1.08 1.08 -1.55
C SER A 113 2.32 0.48 -2.17
N ILE A 114 2.60 0.93 -3.37
CA ILE A 114 3.86 0.72 -4.07
C ILE A 114 4.40 2.12 -4.37
N PRO A 115 5.13 2.75 -3.43
CA PRO A 115 5.48 4.18 -3.51
C PRO A 115 6.27 4.54 -4.77
N ILE A 116 7.03 3.60 -5.32
CA ILE A 116 7.83 3.81 -6.54
C ILE A 116 6.98 4.17 -7.77
N ILE A 117 5.70 3.79 -7.80
CA ILE A 117 4.83 4.05 -8.94
C ILE A 117 4.63 5.55 -9.16
N SER A 118 4.37 6.30 -8.08
CA SER A 118 4.28 7.76 -8.18
C SER A 118 5.62 8.40 -8.54
N THR A 119 6.73 7.80 -8.13
CA THR A 119 8.07 8.24 -8.51
C THR A 119 8.33 8.03 -10.00
N PHE A 120 7.91 6.89 -10.57
CA PHE A 120 8.00 6.67 -12.02
C PHE A 120 7.22 7.72 -12.80
N GLU A 121 6.02 8.07 -12.36
CA GLU A 121 5.25 9.14 -12.99
C GLU A 121 5.96 10.49 -12.91
N GLN A 122 6.48 10.85 -11.74
CA GLN A 122 7.12 12.14 -11.52
C GLN A 122 8.47 12.28 -12.24
N VAL A 123 9.29 11.23 -12.25
CA VAL A 123 10.66 11.29 -12.78
C VAL A 123 10.71 10.96 -14.26
N LEU A 124 9.95 9.96 -14.69
CA LEU A 124 9.97 9.46 -16.07
C LEU A 124 8.84 10.00 -16.94
N GLY A 125 7.82 10.64 -16.33
CA GLY A 125 6.65 11.11 -17.05
C GLY A 125 5.77 9.98 -17.61
N VAL A 126 5.96 8.74 -17.14
CA VAL A 126 5.23 7.57 -17.63
C VAL A 126 4.12 7.16 -16.68
N LYS A 127 3.01 6.70 -17.24
CA LYS A 127 1.92 6.08 -16.48
C LYS A 127 2.17 4.59 -16.34
N THR A 128 1.88 4.06 -15.17
CA THR A 128 2.09 2.64 -14.84
C THR A 128 0.76 1.91 -14.73
N VAL A 129 0.66 0.75 -15.36
CA VAL A 129 -0.48 -0.17 -15.18
C VAL A 129 -0.08 -1.26 -14.19
N LEU A 130 -0.89 -1.43 -13.15
CA LEU A 130 -0.67 -2.44 -12.13
C LEU A 130 -1.49 -3.69 -12.45
N MET A 131 -0.81 -4.78 -12.74
CA MET A 131 -1.40 -6.10 -13.00
C MET A 131 -1.16 -6.98 -11.77
N GLY A 132 -2.21 -7.21 -10.98
CA GLY A 132 -2.11 -8.01 -9.76
C GLY A 132 -2.72 -9.40 -9.94
N PHE A 133 -2.05 -10.43 -9.43
CA PHE A 133 -2.45 -11.84 -9.56
C PHE A 133 -2.68 -12.52 -8.20
N GLY A 134 -2.54 -11.80 -7.09
CA GLY A 134 -2.76 -12.34 -5.75
C GLY A 134 -4.24 -12.57 -5.46
N LEU A 135 -4.52 -13.65 -4.74
CA LEU A 135 -5.85 -14.02 -4.24
C LEU A 135 -5.94 -13.75 -2.74
N GLU A 136 -7.16 -13.59 -2.23
CA GLU A 136 -7.37 -13.47 -0.78
C GLU A 136 -6.95 -14.76 -0.03
N SER A 137 -6.99 -15.92 -0.70
CA SER A 137 -6.53 -17.20 -0.16
C SER A 137 -5.02 -17.33 -0.03
N ASP A 138 -4.26 -16.43 -0.64
CA ASP A 138 -2.79 -16.51 -0.63
C ASP A 138 -2.18 -16.13 0.73
N ALA A 139 -2.99 -15.67 1.68
CA ALA A 139 -2.59 -15.31 3.03
C ALA A 139 -1.42 -14.31 3.06
N ILE A 140 -1.44 -13.32 2.17
CA ILE A 140 -0.38 -12.32 1.99
C ILE A 140 -0.07 -11.64 3.33
N HIS A 141 1.20 -11.57 3.71
CA HIS A 141 1.72 -11.07 4.99
C HIS A 141 1.26 -11.88 6.22
N SER A 142 0.87 -13.13 6.03
CA SER A 142 0.41 -14.02 7.09
C SER A 142 1.21 -15.32 7.12
N PRO A 143 1.14 -16.11 8.21
CA PRO A 143 1.68 -17.46 8.22
C PRO A 143 1.08 -18.32 7.09
N ASN A 144 1.91 -19.17 6.48
CA ASN A 144 1.56 -20.01 5.33
C ASN A 144 1.20 -19.21 4.06
N GLU A 145 1.76 -18.03 3.89
CA GLU A 145 1.67 -17.31 2.63
C GLU A 145 2.05 -18.22 1.46
N ASN A 146 1.22 -18.23 0.44
CA ASN A 146 1.37 -19.12 -0.70
C ASN A 146 0.92 -18.43 -1.99
N PHE A 147 1.19 -19.08 -3.13
CA PHE A 147 0.76 -18.60 -4.43
C PHE A 147 0.34 -19.78 -5.31
N SER A 148 -0.83 -19.68 -5.90
CA SER A 148 -1.38 -20.75 -6.76
C SER A 148 -0.58 -20.90 -8.04
N LEU A 149 -0.16 -22.14 -8.38
CA LEU A 149 0.54 -22.43 -9.65
C LEU A 149 -0.35 -22.17 -10.87
N ASP A 150 -1.65 -22.34 -10.76
CA ASP A 150 -2.57 -22.03 -11.85
C ASP A 150 -2.64 -20.52 -12.11
N ILE A 151 -2.69 -19.73 -11.04
CA ILE A 151 -2.64 -18.28 -11.14
C ILE A 151 -1.28 -17.82 -11.68
N PHE A 152 -0.19 -18.45 -11.27
CA PHE A 152 1.15 -18.16 -11.79
C PHE A 152 1.21 -18.37 -13.32
N ARG A 153 0.71 -19.51 -13.84
CA ARG A 153 0.66 -19.78 -15.27
C ARG A 153 -0.20 -18.77 -16.04
N LYS A 154 -1.40 -18.50 -15.53
CA LYS A 154 -2.31 -17.49 -16.10
C LYS A 154 -1.72 -16.09 -16.05
N GLY A 155 -0.96 -15.78 -15.01
CA GLY A 155 -0.25 -14.52 -14.91
C GLY A 155 0.80 -14.34 -16.02
N ILE A 156 1.58 -15.39 -16.31
CA ILE A 156 2.54 -15.38 -17.43
C ILE A 156 1.80 -15.15 -18.76
N GLU A 157 0.72 -15.88 -18.99
CA GLU A 157 -0.11 -15.73 -20.19
C GLU A 157 -0.67 -14.31 -20.30
N ALA A 158 -1.27 -13.78 -19.24
CA ALA A 158 -1.82 -12.42 -19.22
C ALA A 158 -0.78 -11.34 -19.53
N VAL A 159 0.46 -11.50 -19.03
CA VAL A 159 1.55 -10.57 -19.32
C VAL A 159 2.02 -10.69 -20.79
N ALA A 160 2.11 -11.91 -21.32
CA ALA A 160 2.46 -12.11 -22.72
C ALA A 160 1.40 -11.48 -23.67
N GLU A 161 0.13 -11.75 -23.40
CA GLU A 161 -0.99 -11.16 -24.15
C GLU A 161 -1.04 -9.63 -24.01
N PHE A 162 -0.76 -9.09 -22.83
CA PHE A 162 -0.64 -7.65 -22.63
C PHE A 162 0.39 -7.04 -23.61
N HIS A 163 1.58 -7.65 -23.73
CA HIS A 163 2.61 -7.13 -24.61
C HIS A 163 2.20 -7.22 -26.09
N GLN A 164 1.54 -8.29 -26.50
CA GLN A 164 1.04 -8.44 -27.89
C GLN A 164 -0.03 -7.39 -28.19
N GLU A 165 -1.01 -7.25 -27.33
CA GLU A 165 -2.10 -6.27 -27.48
C GLU A 165 -1.60 -4.81 -27.45
N TYR A 166 -0.58 -4.53 -26.65
CA TYR A 166 -0.01 -3.20 -26.57
C TYR A 166 0.88 -2.87 -27.77
N ALA A 167 1.64 -3.84 -28.29
CA ALA A 167 2.48 -3.64 -29.47
C ALA A 167 1.68 -3.52 -30.77
N GLY A 168 0.46 -4.05 -30.82
CA GLY A 168 -0.43 -3.97 -31.98
C GLY A 168 -1.23 -2.66 -32.10
N ARG A 169 -0.99 -1.69 -31.21
CA ARG A 169 -1.75 -0.43 -31.12
C ARG A 169 -1.00 0.79 -31.69
#